data_7a340fa4eda31d135ed8ed47bd812c63
#
_entry.id   7a340fa4eda31d135ed8ed47bd812c63
#
_cell.length_a   1.000
_cell.length_b   1.000
_cell.length_c   1.000
_cell.angle_alpha   90.00
_cell.angle_beta   90.00
_cell.angle_gamma   90.00
#
_symmetry.space_group_name_H-M   'P 1'
#
loop_
_entity.id
_entity.type
_entity.pdbx_description
1 polymer ?
#
loop_
_entity_poly.entity_id
_entity_poly.type
_entity_poly.pdbx_seq_one_letter_code
_entity_poly.pdbx_strand_id
1 'polypeptide(L)'
;MESIGTNVYDIAKDVYISHTTPFTLTSSSFGNQSTLKIHIPVDRSFAFKPVTGWSSYSDKIVEDIKVGPSGYTTFYLENENFKVPDGCTAYIITGVTPSGSLTTPDQAIVKAFGAGKIIPKQTGFILQGTPNTTIEYRAAVTGIEEDVTGNLLVGTATEQEISGAGYKYYVLSNSGDQGLGFYKQGTRGGASIKLKAHRAGLRLTESIARAKSFFIDFDAARENANVAGIRNIGQEAEGRDNVIYDLQGRRVKNPTHGIYIINGKKVIK
;
A
#
# COMPACT_ATOMS: atom_id res chain seq x y z
N MET A 1 4.43 36.83 6.31
CA MET A 1 3.42 35.88 5.77
C MET A 1 3.81 35.63 4.32
N GLU A 2 4.17 34.41 3.98
CA GLU A 2 4.51 34.07 2.61
C GLU A 2 3.23 33.87 1.79
N SER A 3 3.23 34.33 0.55
CA SER A 3 2.08 34.20 -0.34
C SER A 3 2.54 34.05 -1.80
N ILE A 4 1.76 33.32 -2.60
CA ILE A 4 1.89 33.29 -4.04
C ILE A 4 0.73 34.10 -4.64
N GLY A 5 1.08 35.10 -5.47
CA GLY A 5 0.11 35.93 -6.17
C GLY A 5 -0.60 35.21 -7.32
N THR A 6 -1.37 35.97 -8.09
CA THR A 6 -2.16 35.47 -9.21
C THR A 6 -1.28 35.07 -10.39
N ASN A 7 -1.56 33.92 -11.03
CA ASN A 7 -0.94 33.42 -12.27
C ASN A 7 0.59 33.28 -12.23
N VAL A 8 1.19 33.07 -11.06
CA VAL A 8 2.65 32.96 -10.91
C VAL A 8 3.19 31.70 -11.61
N TYR A 9 2.39 30.63 -11.65
CA TYR A 9 2.76 29.33 -12.26
C TYR A 9 1.73 28.90 -13.33
N ASP A 10 1.26 29.83 -14.14
CA ASP A 10 0.16 29.61 -15.09
C ASP A 10 0.43 28.52 -16.14
N ILE A 11 1.71 28.29 -16.48
CA ILE A 11 2.14 27.30 -17.48
C ILE A 11 2.81 26.07 -16.85
N ALA A 12 2.98 26.03 -15.54
CA ALA A 12 3.67 24.94 -14.88
C ALA A 12 2.80 23.67 -14.88
N LYS A 13 3.40 22.53 -15.21
CA LYS A 13 2.76 21.21 -15.10
C LYS A 13 3.00 20.59 -13.72
N ASP A 14 4.21 20.78 -13.19
CA ASP A 14 4.63 20.25 -11.89
C ASP A 14 5.18 21.41 -11.05
N VAL A 15 4.64 21.57 -9.84
CA VAL A 15 5.07 22.58 -8.88
C VAL A 15 5.46 21.86 -7.59
N TYR A 16 6.68 22.09 -7.09
CA TYR A 16 7.20 21.46 -5.90
C TYR A 16 7.22 22.44 -4.73
N ILE A 17 6.50 22.12 -3.66
CA ILE A 17 6.40 22.91 -2.45
C ILE A 17 7.18 22.20 -1.35
N SER A 18 8.19 22.88 -0.79
CA SER A 18 8.98 22.37 0.33
C SER A 18 8.42 22.72 1.73
N HIS A 19 7.49 23.65 1.76
CA HIS A 19 6.84 24.06 3.02
C HIS A 19 5.97 22.94 3.60
N THR A 20 6.06 22.73 4.90
CA THR A 20 5.25 21.73 5.63
C THR A 20 3.91 22.27 6.11
N THR A 21 3.70 23.58 5.99
CA THR A 21 2.48 24.30 6.33
C THR A 21 1.99 25.12 5.14
N PRO A 22 0.67 25.20 4.91
CA PRO A 22 0.15 26.01 3.82
C PRO A 22 0.39 27.50 4.07
N PHE A 23 0.69 28.21 3.00
CA PHE A 23 0.81 29.65 2.93
C PHE A 23 -0.34 30.23 2.08
N THR A 24 -0.45 31.55 2.03
CA THR A 24 -1.57 32.21 1.36
C THR A 24 -1.54 31.99 -0.16
N LEU A 25 -2.62 31.46 -0.72
CA LEU A 25 -2.87 31.35 -2.16
C LEU A 25 -4.13 32.11 -2.55
N THR A 26 -4.18 32.57 -3.79
CA THR A 26 -5.43 32.93 -4.48
C THR A 26 -5.91 31.72 -5.29
N SER A 27 -7.17 31.73 -5.70
CA SER A 27 -7.75 30.67 -6.54
C SER A 27 -7.13 30.54 -7.93
N SER A 28 -6.30 31.49 -8.35
CA SER A 28 -5.61 31.53 -9.64
C SER A 28 -4.09 31.51 -9.53
N SER A 29 -3.52 31.20 -8.34
CA SER A 29 -2.05 31.22 -8.13
C SER A 29 -1.29 30.29 -9.06
N PHE A 30 -1.82 29.12 -9.38
CA PHE A 30 -1.20 28.11 -10.24
C PHE A 30 -1.86 27.99 -11.63
N GLY A 31 -2.74 28.91 -12.01
CA GLY A 31 -3.53 28.79 -13.23
C GLY A 31 -4.57 27.65 -13.15
N ASN A 32 -5.22 27.37 -14.28
CA ASN A 32 -6.30 26.38 -14.36
C ASN A 32 -5.94 25.24 -15.35
N GLN A 33 -4.73 24.70 -15.26
CA GLN A 33 -4.29 23.62 -16.13
C GLN A 33 -4.81 22.26 -15.64
N SER A 34 -5.41 21.48 -16.54
CA SER A 34 -5.91 20.14 -16.22
C SER A 34 -4.81 19.16 -15.79
N THR A 35 -3.59 19.36 -16.30
CA THR A 35 -2.42 18.52 -16.06
C THR A 35 -1.56 18.96 -14.88
N LEU A 36 -1.92 20.06 -14.21
CA LEU A 36 -1.16 20.59 -13.07
C LEU A 36 -1.10 19.55 -11.94
N LYS A 37 0.11 19.37 -11.39
CA LYS A 37 0.37 18.65 -10.15
C LYS A 37 1.13 19.55 -9.18
N ILE A 38 0.70 19.53 -7.94
CA ILE A 38 1.32 20.30 -6.85
C ILE A 38 1.87 19.28 -5.87
N HIS A 39 3.19 19.09 -5.91
CA HIS A 39 3.92 18.19 -5.03
C HIS A 39 4.17 18.87 -3.70
N ILE A 40 3.67 18.29 -2.64
CA ILE A 40 3.88 18.76 -1.26
C ILE A 40 4.62 17.70 -0.44
N PRO A 41 5.18 18.07 0.72
CA PRO A 41 5.84 17.10 1.59
C PRO A 41 4.91 15.98 2.05
N VAL A 42 5.47 14.80 2.25
CA VAL A 42 4.76 13.58 2.70
C VAL A 42 3.99 13.83 4.00
N ASP A 43 2.78 13.27 4.10
CA ASP A 43 1.87 13.36 5.24
C ASP A 43 1.42 14.81 5.54
N ARG A 44 1.17 15.61 4.46
CA ARG A 44 0.74 17.01 4.58
C ARG A 44 -0.51 17.36 3.78
N SER A 45 -1.03 16.49 2.93
CA SER A 45 -2.25 16.76 2.17
C SER A 45 -3.43 17.14 3.08
N PHE A 46 -3.55 16.53 4.25
CA PHE A 46 -4.60 16.85 5.23
C PHE A 46 -4.54 18.30 5.72
N ALA A 47 -3.34 18.89 5.77
CA ALA A 47 -3.14 20.26 6.22
C ALA A 47 -3.35 21.28 5.10
N PHE A 48 -3.01 20.93 3.85
CA PHE A 48 -3.10 21.84 2.71
C PHE A 48 -4.50 21.89 2.10
N LYS A 49 -5.12 20.74 1.84
CA LYS A 49 -6.38 20.63 1.11
C LYS A 49 -7.56 21.44 1.67
N PRO A 50 -7.78 21.57 2.99
CA PRO A 50 -8.92 22.32 3.54
C PRO A 50 -8.70 23.84 3.58
N VAL A 51 -7.48 24.33 3.35
CA VAL A 51 -7.15 25.75 3.53
C VAL A 51 -7.65 26.56 2.34
N THR A 52 -8.25 27.73 2.61
CA THR A 52 -8.74 28.67 1.61
C THR A 52 -7.65 29.02 0.59
N GLY A 53 -7.98 28.96 -0.69
CA GLY A 53 -7.03 29.07 -1.80
C GLY A 53 -6.46 27.71 -2.22
N TRP A 54 -5.97 26.90 -1.29
CA TRP A 54 -5.48 25.54 -1.54
C TRP A 54 -6.62 24.57 -1.90
N SER A 55 -7.79 24.74 -1.29
CA SER A 55 -8.95 23.90 -1.55
C SER A 55 -9.39 23.85 -3.02
N SER A 56 -9.13 24.92 -3.77
CA SER A 56 -9.38 24.97 -5.22
C SER A 56 -8.45 24.07 -6.03
N TYR A 57 -7.35 23.61 -5.44
CA TYR A 57 -6.35 22.73 -6.05
C TYR A 57 -6.27 21.35 -5.37
N SER A 58 -7.25 21.01 -4.52
CA SER A 58 -7.23 19.77 -3.74
C SER A 58 -7.09 18.50 -4.59
N ASP A 59 -7.62 18.51 -5.82
CA ASP A 59 -7.50 17.44 -6.81
C ASP A 59 -6.15 17.44 -7.55
N LYS A 60 -5.34 18.50 -7.42
CA LYS A 60 -4.01 18.65 -8.03
C LYS A 60 -2.88 18.31 -7.06
N ILE A 61 -3.19 18.31 -5.75
CA ILE A 61 -2.19 18.01 -4.72
C ILE A 61 -1.84 16.52 -4.77
N VAL A 62 -0.54 16.26 -4.83
CA VAL A 62 0.09 14.94 -4.79
C VAL A 62 1.28 14.93 -3.82
N GLU A 63 1.64 13.77 -3.37
CA GLU A 63 2.84 13.52 -2.57
C GLU A 63 3.67 12.43 -3.24
N ASP A 64 4.96 12.33 -2.89
CA ASP A 64 5.91 11.47 -3.57
C ASP A 64 6.51 10.42 -2.65
N ILE A 65 6.61 9.18 -3.13
CA ILE A 65 7.34 8.12 -2.48
C ILE A 65 8.36 7.47 -3.43
N LYS A 66 9.60 7.30 -2.95
CA LYS A 66 10.66 6.61 -3.71
C LYS A 66 10.59 5.11 -3.48
N VAL A 67 10.54 4.36 -4.57
CA VAL A 67 10.66 2.90 -4.58
C VAL A 67 12.08 2.53 -4.99
N GLY A 68 12.71 1.67 -4.20
CA GLY A 68 14.07 1.20 -4.43
C GLY A 68 14.18 0.13 -5.54
N PRO A 69 15.39 -0.44 -5.73
CA PRO A 69 15.66 -1.39 -6.81
C PRO A 69 14.84 -2.68 -6.74
N SER A 70 14.40 -3.09 -5.56
CA SER A 70 13.55 -4.28 -5.38
C SER A 70 12.14 -4.12 -5.91
N GLY A 71 11.69 -2.91 -6.20
CA GLY A 71 10.29 -2.62 -6.50
C GLY A 71 9.39 -2.55 -5.26
N TYR A 72 9.95 -2.68 -4.06
CA TYR A 72 9.20 -2.67 -2.80
C TYR A 72 9.77 -1.66 -1.82
N THR A 73 8.89 -1.06 -1.03
CA THR A 73 9.26 -0.19 0.08
C THR A 73 8.20 -0.30 1.18
N THR A 74 8.56 -0.04 2.44
CA THR A 74 7.55 0.11 3.49
C THR A 74 7.11 1.55 3.58
N PHE A 75 5.85 1.80 3.99
CA PHE A 75 5.32 3.15 4.12
C PHE A 75 4.38 3.29 5.31
N TYR A 76 4.24 4.52 5.80
CA TYR A 76 3.39 4.89 6.91
C TYR A 76 3.02 6.36 6.85
N LEU A 77 1.74 6.68 7.01
CA LEU A 77 1.21 8.02 7.16
C LEU A 77 0.50 8.12 8.52
N GLU A 78 0.78 9.16 9.28
CA GLU A 78 0.21 9.36 10.61
C GLU A 78 -1.13 10.11 10.56
N ASN A 79 -1.21 11.12 9.70
CA ASN A 79 -2.29 12.10 9.73
C ASN A 79 -3.35 11.88 8.67
N GLU A 80 -3.07 11.12 7.64
CA GLU A 80 -3.93 10.97 6.48
C GLU A 80 -3.95 9.54 5.93
N ASN A 81 -5.02 9.20 5.21
CA ASN A 81 -5.12 7.93 4.50
C ASN A 81 -4.36 7.97 3.17
N PHE A 82 -4.10 6.80 2.62
CA PHE A 82 -3.34 6.61 1.39
C PHE A 82 -4.21 5.91 0.33
N LYS A 83 -4.40 6.54 -0.82
CA LYS A 83 -5.01 5.87 -1.97
C LYS A 83 -3.94 5.18 -2.81
N VAL A 84 -4.03 3.85 -2.95
CA VAL A 84 -3.09 3.05 -3.73
C VAL A 84 -3.11 3.52 -5.19
N PRO A 85 -1.96 3.98 -5.75
CA PRO A 85 -1.88 4.46 -7.12
C PRO A 85 -2.04 3.35 -8.15
N ASP A 86 -2.34 3.73 -9.39
CA ASP A 86 -2.37 2.80 -10.52
C ASP A 86 -0.98 2.18 -10.73
N GLY A 87 -0.97 0.89 -11.07
CA GLY A 87 0.25 0.12 -11.22
C GLY A 87 0.93 -0.28 -9.90
N CYS A 88 0.35 0.08 -8.76
CA CYS A 88 0.85 -0.25 -7.43
C CYS A 88 -0.04 -1.26 -6.71
N THR A 89 0.54 -1.94 -5.72
CA THR A 89 -0.17 -2.79 -4.77
C THR A 89 0.37 -2.52 -3.37
N ALA A 90 -0.52 -2.30 -2.40
CA ALA A 90 -0.16 -2.21 -0.99
C ALA A 90 -0.43 -3.55 -0.29
N TYR A 91 0.41 -3.90 0.69
CA TYR A 91 0.27 -5.15 1.46
C TYR A 91 0.40 -4.86 2.95
N ILE A 92 -0.42 -5.56 3.76
CA ILE A 92 -0.21 -5.67 5.21
C ILE A 92 0.13 -7.12 5.57
N ILE A 93 0.75 -7.31 6.73
CA ILE A 93 1.05 -8.64 7.27
C ILE A 93 0.07 -8.90 8.41
N THR A 94 -0.72 -9.97 8.30
CA THR A 94 -1.77 -10.32 9.29
C THR A 94 -1.43 -11.54 10.12
N GLY A 95 -0.34 -12.24 9.80
CA GLY A 95 0.09 -13.42 10.53
C GLY A 95 1.41 -13.98 10.01
N VAL A 96 1.83 -15.07 10.62
CA VAL A 96 3.03 -15.82 10.26
C VAL A 96 2.73 -17.31 10.32
N THR A 97 3.14 -18.05 9.30
CA THR A 97 3.13 -19.52 9.29
C THR A 97 4.55 -20.01 9.62
N PRO A 98 4.74 -20.69 10.75
CA PRO A 98 6.05 -21.22 11.13
C PRO A 98 6.52 -22.30 10.14
N SER A 99 7.81 -22.26 9.77
CA SER A 99 8.46 -23.31 8.98
C SER A 99 8.76 -24.58 9.77
N GLY A 100 8.69 -24.48 11.10
CA GLY A 100 9.12 -25.55 12.00
C GLY A 100 10.64 -25.67 12.16
N SER A 101 11.42 -24.78 11.54
CA SER A 101 12.89 -24.80 11.54
C SER A 101 13.44 -23.46 12.05
N LEU A 102 14.60 -23.50 12.72
CA LEU A 102 15.33 -22.29 13.13
C LEU A 102 16.15 -21.67 12.00
N THR A 103 16.41 -22.43 10.93
CA THR A 103 17.24 -22.02 9.80
C THR A 103 16.45 -21.68 8.55
N THR A 104 15.25 -22.23 8.41
CA THR A 104 14.35 -21.94 7.31
C THR A 104 13.47 -20.71 7.68
N PRO A 105 13.31 -19.74 6.79
CA PRO A 105 12.41 -18.60 7.03
C PRO A 105 10.98 -19.04 7.30
N ASP A 106 10.30 -18.35 8.21
CA ASP A 106 8.85 -18.46 8.35
C ASP A 106 8.16 -17.69 7.23
N GLN A 107 6.95 -18.09 6.87
CA GLN A 107 6.16 -17.40 5.84
C GLN A 107 5.24 -16.35 6.45
N ALA A 108 5.34 -15.12 5.97
CA ALA A 108 4.39 -14.06 6.32
C ALA A 108 3.07 -14.26 5.58
N ILE A 109 1.97 -14.18 6.31
CA ILE A 109 0.61 -14.14 5.75
C ILE A 109 0.27 -12.70 5.42
N VAL A 110 0.02 -12.40 4.14
CA VAL A 110 -0.20 -11.04 3.66
C VAL A 110 -1.59 -10.87 3.06
N LYS A 111 -2.13 -9.67 3.22
CA LYS A 111 -3.36 -9.20 2.55
C LYS A 111 -2.97 -8.09 1.59
N ALA A 112 -3.40 -8.20 0.33
CA ALA A 112 -3.08 -7.26 -0.74
C ALA A 112 -4.23 -6.30 -1.03
N PHE A 113 -3.90 -5.07 -1.38
CA PHE A 113 -4.82 -4.01 -1.78
C PHE A 113 -4.34 -3.41 -3.10
N GLY A 114 -5.13 -3.59 -4.17
CA GLY A 114 -4.82 -3.08 -5.50
C GLY A 114 -5.07 -1.58 -5.65
N ALA A 115 -4.83 -1.08 -6.86
CA ALA A 115 -5.05 0.31 -7.23
C ALA A 115 -6.46 0.81 -6.88
N GLY A 116 -6.54 2.05 -6.42
CA GLY A 116 -7.78 2.70 -6.01
C GLY A 116 -8.24 2.42 -4.59
N LYS A 117 -7.72 1.37 -3.92
CA LYS A 117 -8.01 1.03 -2.53
C LYS A 117 -7.43 2.07 -1.58
N ILE A 118 -8.12 2.34 -0.46
CA ILE A 118 -7.73 3.37 0.50
C ILE A 118 -7.24 2.70 1.78
N ILE A 119 -5.96 2.86 2.09
CA ILE A 119 -5.35 2.40 3.33
C ILE A 119 -5.57 3.47 4.40
N PRO A 120 -6.12 3.11 5.58
CA PRO A 120 -6.34 4.05 6.67
C PRO A 120 -5.03 4.70 7.14
N LYS A 121 -5.12 5.90 7.69
CA LYS A 121 -4.01 6.50 8.43
C LYS A 121 -3.53 5.60 9.56
N GLN A 122 -2.30 5.82 10.02
CA GLN A 122 -1.66 5.06 11.11
C GLN A 122 -1.50 3.57 10.82
N THR A 123 -1.50 3.21 9.53
CA THR A 123 -1.28 1.85 9.06
C THR A 123 0.10 1.75 8.44
N GLY A 124 0.95 0.87 8.98
CA GLY A 124 2.18 0.45 8.30
C GLY A 124 1.84 -0.52 7.17
N PHE A 125 2.41 -0.34 5.98
CA PHE A 125 2.20 -1.24 4.86
C PHE A 125 3.45 -1.37 3.98
N ILE A 126 3.49 -2.39 3.13
CA ILE A 126 4.49 -2.55 2.07
C ILE A 126 3.84 -2.03 0.79
N LEU A 127 4.52 -1.15 0.07
CA LEU A 127 4.11 -0.69 -1.25
C LEU A 127 4.99 -1.36 -2.31
N GLN A 128 4.36 -2.01 -3.27
CA GLN A 128 4.97 -2.48 -4.51
C GLN A 128 4.69 -1.48 -5.62
N GLY A 129 5.71 -1.15 -6.39
CA GLY A 129 5.62 -0.30 -7.57
C GLY A 129 6.78 -0.56 -8.52
N THR A 130 6.91 0.26 -9.56
CA THR A 130 8.01 0.14 -10.50
C THR A 130 9.36 0.37 -9.82
N PRO A 131 10.35 -0.53 -9.98
CA PRO A 131 11.67 -0.37 -9.38
C PRO A 131 12.36 0.93 -9.79
N ASN A 132 13.10 1.55 -8.86
CA ASN A 132 13.89 2.76 -9.06
C ASN A 132 13.08 3.98 -9.54
N THR A 133 11.78 4.06 -9.19
CA THR A 133 10.94 5.20 -9.57
C THR A 133 10.47 5.99 -8.36
N THR A 134 10.04 7.22 -8.61
CA THR A 134 9.21 8.01 -7.69
C THR A 134 7.75 7.81 -8.09
N ILE A 135 6.95 7.40 -7.14
CA ILE A 135 5.50 7.20 -7.29
C ILE A 135 4.80 8.41 -6.69
N GLU A 136 3.99 9.06 -7.49
CA GLU A 136 3.06 10.09 -7.04
C GLU A 136 1.82 9.43 -6.49
N TYR A 137 1.34 9.89 -5.35
CA TYR A 137 0.12 9.38 -4.74
C TYR A 137 -0.79 10.48 -4.20
N ARG A 138 -2.02 10.12 -3.95
CA ARG A 138 -3.01 10.99 -3.32
C ARG A 138 -3.31 10.50 -1.92
N ALA A 139 -3.25 11.42 -0.97
CA ALA A 139 -3.58 11.19 0.42
C ALA A 139 -4.71 12.13 0.87
N ALA A 140 -5.20 11.98 2.08
CA ALA A 140 -6.35 12.73 2.60
C ALA A 140 -7.53 12.72 1.60
N VAL A 141 -7.91 11.52 1.14
CA VAL A 141 -8.99 11.30 0.19
C VAL A 141 -10.26 10.83 0.89
N THR A 142 -11.42 11.12 0.31
CA THR A 142 -12.71 10.58 0.76
C THR A 142 -12.97 9.23 0.12
N GLY A 143 -13.59 8.31 0.85
CA GLY A 143 -13.96 6.98 0.35
C GLY A 143 -14.01 5.96 1.47
N ILE A 144 -14.29 4.71 1.10
CA ILE A 144 -14.31 3.58 2.03
C ILE A 144 -12.88 3.13 2.25
N GLU A 145 -12.43 3.18 3.51
CA GLU A 145 -11.13 2.67 3.91
C GLU A 145 -11.17 1.15 4.04
N GLU A 146 -10.05 0.52 3.68
CA GLU A 146 -9.91 -0.94 3.74
C GLU A 146 -9.74 -1.43 5.19
N ASP A 147 -10.25 -2.62 5.46
CA ASP A 147 -10.02 -3.28 6.74
C ASP A 147 -8.57 -3.75 6.85
N VAL A 148 -7.85 -3.21 7.82
CA VAL A 148 -6.45 -3.51 8.15
C VAL A 148 -6.30 -4.20 9.51
N THR A 149 -7.40 -4.73 10.04
CA THR A 149 -7.40 -5.45 11.33
C THR A 149 -6.38 -6.59 11.33
N GLY A 150 -5.66 -6.72 12.42
CA GLY A 150 -4.62 -7.75 12.60
C GLY A 150 -3.28 -7.39 11.94
N ASN A 151 -3.11 -6.18 11.40
CA ASN A 151 -1.82 -5.77 10.83
C ASN A 151 -0.70 -5.80 11.86
N LEU A 152 0.39 -6.47 11.51
CA LEU A 152 1.59 -6.63 12.33
C LEU A 152 2.69 -5.61 11.99
N LEU A 153 2.48 -4.78 10.98
CA LEU A 153 3.42 -3.72 10.61
C LEU A 153 3.18 -2.50 11.50
N VAL A 154 4.26 -2.02 12.10
CA VAL A 154 4.30 -0.77 12.89
C VAL A 154 5.12 0.27 12.16
N GLY A 155 4.65 1.51 12.15
CA GLY A 155 5.28 2.59 11.41
C GLY A 155 5.60 3.81 12.25
N THR A 156 6.27 4.77 11.64
CA THR A 156 6.65 6.04 12.25
C THR A 156 6.62 7.18 11.24
N ALA A 157 6.13 8.34 11.67
CA ALA A 157 6.16 9.58 10.87
C ALA A 157 7.52 10.27 10.89
N THR A 158 8.34 10.01 11.91
CA THR A 158 9.67 10.60 12.07
C THR A 158 10.74 9.51 12.18
N GLU A 159 12.01 9.87 11.95
CA GLU A 159 13.09 8.90 12.19
C GLU A 159 13.19 8.60 13.68
N GLN A 160 12.99 7.35 14.06
CA GLN A 160 13.10 6.92 15.45
C GLN A 160 13.40 5.43 15.60
N GLU A 161 13.81 5.04 16.78
CA GLU A 161 13.94 3.65 17.19
C GLU A 161 12.65 3.17 17.85
N ILE A 162 12.14 2.01 17.40
CA ILE A 162 10.96 1.35 17.95
C ILE A 162 11.42 0.12 18.71
N SER A 163 11.01 -0.01 19.96
CA SER A 163 11.30 -1.15 20.83
C SER A 163 10.12 -1.42 21.77
N GLY A 164 10.13 -2.58 22.42
CA GLY A 164 9.14 -2.92 23.46
C GLY A 164 9.37 -4.33 23.99
N ALA A 165 9.14 -4.50 25.30
CA ALA A 165 9.27 -5.80 25.95
C ALA A 165 8.27 -6.81 25.38
N GLY A 166 8.68 -8.06 25.22
CA GLY A 166 7.84 -9.15 24.68
C GLY A 166 7.68 -9.16 23.17
N TYR A 167 8.41 -8.27 22.44
CA TYR A 167 8.35 -8.20 20.99
C TYR A 167 9.70 -8.35 20.33
N LYS A 168 9.69 -8.82 19.08
CA LYS A 168 10.81 -8.82 18.14
C LYS A 168 10.44 -8.00 16.90
N TYR A 169 11.46 -7.34 16.36
CA TYR A 169 11.30 -6.35 15.29
C TYR A 169 12.18 -6.69 14.09
N TYR A 170 11.64 -6.43 12.89
CA TYR A 170 12.29 -6.75 11.62
C TYR A 170 12.07 -5.60 10.61
N VAL A 171 13.04 -5.39 9.74
CA VAL A 171 12.96 -4.43 8.62
C VAL A 171 12.90 -5.15 7.29
N LEU A 172 12.17 -4.57 6.33
CA LEU A 172 12.17 -5.07 4.95
C LEU A 172 13.54 -4.81 4.33
N SER A 173 14.13 -5.85 3.76
CA SER A 173 15.43 -5.81 3.10
C SER A 173 15.46 -6.82 1.94
N ASN A 174 16.23 -6.51 0.90
CA ASN A 174 16.54 -7.41 -0.21
C ASN A 174 17.99 -7.92 -0.18
N SER A 175 18.76 -7.55 0.85
CA SER A 175 20.16 -7.93 1.02
C SER A 175 20.40 -9.09 2.00
N GLY A 176 19.32 -9.74 2.46
CA GLY A 176 19.43 -10.93 3.29
C GLY A 176 19.64 -12.20 2.46
N ASP A 177 20.05 -13.27 3.14
CA ASP A 177 20.40 -14.58 2.52
C ASP A 177 19.26 -15.21 1.69
N GLN A 178 18.03 -14.81 1.94
CA GLN A 178 16.82 -15.33 1.27
C GLN A 178 16.19 -14.30 0.30
N GLY A 179 16.91 -13.24 -0.06
CA GLY A 179 16.40 -12.17 -0.90
C GLY A 179 15.44 -11.22 -0.19
N LEU A 180 14.38 -10.77 -0.88
CA LEU A 180 13.44 -9.81 -0.31
C LEU A 180 12.62 -10.44 0.83
N GLY A 181 12.72 -9.87 2.02
CA GLY A 181 12.03 -10.35 3.21
C GLY A 181 12.23 -9.43 4.42
N PHE A 182 11.73 -9.86 5.57
CA PHE A 182 11.92 -9.16 6.83
C PHE A 182 13.06 -9.78 7.64
N TYR A 183 14.03 -8.95 8.05
CA TYR A 183 15.24 -9.34 8.74
C TYR A 183 15.45 -8.54 10.02
N LYS A 184 16.12 -9.14 11.01
CA LYS A 184 16.57 -8.41 12.19
C LYS A 184 17.59 -7.36 11.78
N GLN A 185 17.48 -6.15 12.32
CA GLN A 185 18.35 -5.05 11.94
C GLN A 185 19.70 -5.13 12.69
N GLY A 186 20.75 -5.42 11.95
CA GLY A 186 22.14 -5.33 12.44
C GLY A 186 22.35 -5.98 13.81
N THR A 187 23.09 -5.30 14.67
CA THR A 187 23.43 -5.75 16.03
C THR A 187 22.29 -5.69 17.04
N ARG A 188 21.12 -5.13 16.66
CA ARG A 188 19.94 -5.03 17.54
C ARG A 188 19.28 -6.38 17.86
N GLY A 189 19.62 -7.44 17.12
CA GLY A 189 19.16 -8.81 17.41
C GLY A 189 17.63 -9.00 17.40
N GLY A 190 16.89 -8.02 16.88
CA GLY A 190 15.44 -7.97 16.89
C GLY A 190 14.83 -7.34 18.16
N ALA A 191 15.61 -6.86 19.13
CA ALA A 191 15.08 -6.17 20.30
C ALA A 191 14.46 -4.81 19.93
N SER A 192 14.95 -4.18 18.86
CA SER A 192 14.46 -2.91 18.32
C SER A 192 14.74 -2.83 16.83
N ILE A 193 14.10 -1.82 16.19
CA ILE A 193 14.42 -1.37 14.83
C ILE A 193 14.53 0.15 14.80
N LYS A 194 15.47 0.69 14.04
CA LYS A 194 15.50 2.10 13.69
C LYS A 194 14.89 2.29 12.31
N LEU A 195 13.80 3.04 12.26
CA LEU A 195 13.09 3.37 11.01
C LEU A 195 13.36 4.83 10.64
N LYS A 196 13.53 5.10 9.36
CA LYS A 196 13.46 6.44 8.81
C LYS A 196 12.02 6.96 8.86
N ALA A 197 11.85 8.28 8.71
CA ALA A 197 10.52 8.88 8.60
C ALA A 197 9.66 8.18 7.54
N HIS A 198 8.37 8.05 7.83
CA HIS A 198 7.36 7.43 6.97
C HIS A 198 7.70 6.00 6.52
N ARG A 199 8.32 5.21 7.42
CA ARG A 199 8.65 3.79 7.18
C ARG A 199 7.95 2.90 8.19
N ALA A 200 7.81 1.62 7.81
CA ALA A 200 7.25 0.61 8.68
C ALA A 200 8.19 -0.61 8.81
N GLY A 201 8.05 -1.33 9.91
CA GLY A 201 8.73 -2.58 10.17
C GLY A 201 7.77 -3.61 10.73
N LEU A 202 8.14 -4.87 10.70
CA LEU A 202 7.36 -5.97 11.24
C LEU A 202 7.62 -6.11 12.75
N ARG A 203 6.54 -6.14 13.54
CA ARG A 203 6.56 -6.40 14.98
C ARG A 203 5.84 -7.70 15.29
N LEU A 204 6.51 -8.63 15.93
CA LEU A 204 5.97 -9.92 16.33
C LEU A 204 6.14 -10.12 17.83
N THR A 205 5.20 -10.82 18.47
CA THR A 205 5.41 -11.29 19.85
C THR A 205 6.52 -12.33 19.88
N GLU A 206 7.27 -12.41 20.97
CA GLU A 206 8.39 -13.37 21.10
C GLU A 206 7.96 -14.82 20.93
N SER A 207 6.71 -15.14 21.23
CA SER A 207 6.14 -16.48 21.09
C SER A 207 6.09 -16.97 19.63
N ILE A 208 5.91 -16.05 18.66
CA ILE A 208 5.86 -16.36 17.24
C ILE A 208 7.13 -15.92 16.48
N ALA A 209 7.99 -15.13 17.08
CA ALA A 209 9.20 -14.57 16.49
C ALA A 209 10.42 -15.50 16.58
N ARG A 210 10.27 -16.78 16.24
CA ARG A 210 11.34 -17.79 16.38
C ARG A 210 12.36 -17.75 15.24
N ALA A 211 11.91 -17.42 14.03
CA ALA A 211 12.79 -17.40 12.84
C ALA A 211 13.74 -16.20 12.83
N LYS A 212 14.84 -16.33 12.06
CA LYS A 212 15.77 -15.22 11.79
C LYS A 212 15.22 -14.23 10.77
N SER A 213 14.37 -14.72 9.85
CA SER A 213 13.80 -13.95 8.74
C SER A 213 12.42 -14.47 8.36
N PHE A 214 11.70 -13.66 7.59
CA PHE A 214 10.35 -13.99 7.08
C PHE A 214 10.33 -13.79 5.58
N PHE A 215 9.91 -14.83 4.88
CA PHE A 215 9.63 -14.79 3.44
C PHE A 215 8.22 -14.29 3.19
N ILE A 216 8.04 -13.59 2.08
CA ILE A 216 6.75 -13.05 1.66
C ILE A 216 6.44 -13.55 0.26
N ASP A 217 5.30 -14.24 0.11
CA ASP A 217 4.75 -14.60 -1.19
C ASP A 217 3.77 -13.51 -1.66
N PHE A 218 4.31 -12.51 -2.34
CA PHE A 218 3.52 -11.40 -2.88
C PHE A 218 2.61 -11.83 -4.03
N ASP A 219 2.99 -12.84 -4.80
CA ASP A 219 2.21 -13.30 -5.97
C ASP A 219 0.96 -14.03 -5.51
N ALA A 220 1.09 -14.95 -4.56
CA ALA A 220 -0.06 -15.62 -3.95
C ALA A 220 -1.02 -14.64 -3.28
N ALA A 221 -0.51 -13.58 -2.63
CA ALA A 221 -1.33 -12.55 -2.02
C ALA A 221 -2.15 -11.75 -3.05
N ARG A 222 -1.55 -11.41 -4.20
CA ARG A 222 -2.25 -10.71 -5.29
C ARG A 222 -3.31 -11.59 -5.95
N GLU A 223 -3.02 -12.85 -6.19
CA GLU A 223 -3.98 -13.81 -6.73
C GLU A 223 -5.20 -13.96 -5.81
N ASN A 224 -4.98 -14.08 -4.51
CA ASN A 224 -6.05 -14.16 -3.52
C ASN A 224 -6.93 -12.90 -3.49
N ALA A 225 -6.32 -11.71 -3.62
CA ALA A 225 -7.06 -10.44 -3.68
C ALA A 225 -7.93 -10.35 -4.96
N ASN A 226 -7.40 -10.79 -6.11
CA ASN A 226 -8.13 -10.83 -7.37
C ASN A 226 -9.29 -11.83 -7.32
N VAL A 227 -9.09 -13.00 -6.72
CA VAL A 227 -10.15 -14.00 -6.54
C VAL A 227 -11.23 -13.49 -5.58
N ALA A 228 -10.89 -12.77 -4.54
CA ALA A 228 -11.86 -12.14 -3.63
C ALA A 228 -12.72 -11.09 -4.35
N GLY A 229 -12.14 -10.30 -5.27
CA GLY A 229 -12.89 -9.38 -6.12
C GLY A 229 -13.91 -10.09 -7.04
N ILE A 230 -13.53 -11.23 -7.60
CA ILE A 230 -14.43 -12.07 -8.43
C ILE A 230 -15.55 -12.70 -7.56
N ARG A 231 -15.25 -13.08 -6.32
CA ARG A 231 -16.26 -13.62 -5.40
C ARG A 231 -17.33 -12.58 -5.04
N ASN A 232 -16.97 -11.33 -4.87
CA ASN A 232 -17.95 -10.27 -4.59
C ASN A 232 -18.90 -10.01 -5.78
N ILE A 233 -18.42 -10.17 -7.02
CA ILE A 233 -19.30 -10.12 -8.20
C ILE A 233 -20.24 -11.33 -8.23
N GLY A 234 -19.82 -12.50 -7.71
CA GLY A 234 -20.64 -13.71 -7.63
C GLY A 234 -21.67 -13.70 -6.51
N GLN A 235 -21.46 -12.94 -5.41
CA GLN A 235 -22.41 -12.84 -4.31
C GLN A 235 -23.61 -11.95 -4.62
N GLU A 236 -23.50 -10.99 -5.54
CA GLU A 236 -24.66 -10.24 -6.04
C GLU A 236 -25.50 -11.00 -7.08
N ALA A 237 -25.13 -12.23 -7.39
CA ALA A 237 -25.81 -13.09 -8.37
C ALA A 237 -26.57 -14.28 -7.76
N GLU A 238 -27.00 -14.19 -6.49
CA GLU A 238 -28.00 -15.11 -5.95
C GLU A 238 -29.34 -14.88 -6.63
N GLY A 239 -29.55 -15.59 -7.75
CA GLY A 239 -30.76 -15.53 -8.55
C GLY A 239 -30.57 -15.85 -10.04
N ARG A 240 -29.38 -16.21 -10.47
CA ARG A 240 -29.13 -16.60 -11.86
C ARG A 240 -28.85 -18.10 -11.96
N ASP A 241 -29.63 -18.74 -12.85
CA ASP A 241 -29.46 -20.12 -13.31
C ASP A 241 -27.98 -20.53 -13.43
N ASN A 242 -27.68 -21.81 -13.15
CA ASN A 242 -26.37 -22.45 -13.30
C ASN A 242 -25.78 -22.22 -14.71
N VAL A 243 -25.19 -21.07 -14.94
CA VAL A 243 -24.58 -20.76 -16.24
C VAL A 243 -23.19 -21.39 -16.27
N ILE A 244 -22.97 -22.21 -17.30
CA ILE A 244 -21.74 -22.96 -17.51
C ILE A 244 -20.93 -22.26 -18.59
N TYR A 245 -19.64 -22.01 -18.33
CA TYR A 245 -18.69 -21.42 -19.26
C TYR A 245 -17.52 -22.37 -19.53
N ASP A 246 -17.02 -22.37 -20.77
CA ASP A 246 -15.75 -23.01 -21.10
C ASP A 246 -14.56 -22.13 -20.63
N LEU A 247 -13.32 -22.62 -20.79
CA LEU A 247 -12.10 -21.89 -20.41
C LEU A 247 -11.85 -20.63 -21.26
N GLN A 248 -12.54 -20.47 -22.39
CA GLN A 248 -12.52 -19.27 -23.22
C GLN A 248 -13.61 -18.26 -22.86
N GLY A 249 -14.39 -18.54 -21.79
CA GLY A 249 -15.46 -17.64 -21.33
C GLY A 249 -16.75 -17.72 -22.14
N ARG A 250 -16.91 -18.71 -23.04
CA ARG A 250 -18.14 -18.91 -23.86
C ARG A 250 -19.15 -19.72 -23.05
N ARG A 251 -20.42 -19.31 -23.11
CA ARG A 251 -21.52 -20.03 -22.47
C ARG A 251 -21.76 -21.39 -23.13
N VAL A 252 -21.78 -22.46 -22.32
CA VAL A 252 -22.01 -23.83 -22.76
C VAL A 252 -23.35 -24.32 -22.23
N LYS A 253 -24.26 -24.70 -23.13
CA LYS A 253 -25.60 -25.20 -22.76
C LYS A 253 -25.57 -26.68 -22.33
N ASN A 254 -24.76 -27.49 -22.99
CA ASN A 254 -24.64 -28.93 -22.73
C ASN A 254 -23.17 -29.29 -22.57
N PRO A 255 -22.63 -29.27 -21.36
CA PRO A 255 -21.24 -29.61 -21.11
C PRO A 255 -21.03 -31.11 -21.27
N THR A 256 -20.10 -31.50 -22.10
CA THR A 256 -19.61 -32.88 -22.28
C THR A 256 -18.38 -33.11 -21.38
N HIS A 257 -17.47 -34.02 -21.77
CA HIS A 257 -16.20 -34.18 -21.06
C HIS A 257 -15.32 -32.93 -21.21
N GLY A 258 -14.86 -32.36 -20.13
CA GLY A 258 -13.99 -31.17 -20.17
C GLY A 258 -13.95 -30.38 -18.85
N ILE A 259 -13.25 -29.24 -18.92
CA ILE A 259 -13.12 -28.30 -17.78
C ILE A 259 -14.03 -27.10 -18.03
N TYR A 260 -14.86 -26.78 -17.05
CA TYR A 260 -15.85 -25.71 -17.15
C TYR A 260 -15.79 -24.80 -15.91
N ILE A 261 -16.31 -23.60 -16.03
CA ILE A 261 -16.54 -22.67 -14.92
C ILE A 261 -18.05 -22.66 -14.65
N ILE A 262 -18.46 -23.11 -13.47
CA ILE A 262 -19.85 -23.14 -13.02
C ILE A 262 -19.93 -22.37 -11.70
N ASN A 263 -20.71 -21.30 -11.66
CA ASN A 263 -20.83 -20.41 -10.49
C ASN A 263 -19.45 -19.95 -9.96
N GLY A 264 -18.53 -19.58 -10.88
CA GLY A 264 -17.19 -19.14 -10.54
C GLY A 264 -16.22 -20.23 -10.06
N LYS A 265 -16.64 -21.51 -10.08
CA LYS A 265 -15.79 -22.64 -9.68
C LYS A 265 -15.37 -23.47 -10.91
N LYS A 266 -14.11 -23.90 -10.95
CA LYS A 266 -13.60 -24.84 -11.93
C LYS A 266 -14.17 -26.23 -11.63
N VAL A 267 -14.85 -26.81 -12.61
CA VAL A 267 -15.48 -28.15 -12.52
C VAL A 267 -14.99 -29.00 -13.68
N ILE A 268 -14.65 -30.24 -13.43
CA ILE A 268 -14.32 -31.26 -14.44
C ILE A 268 -15.56 -32.14 -14.61
N LYS A 269 -16.03 -32.26 -15.81
CA LYS A 269 -17.12 -33.20 -16.18
C LYS A 269 -16.62 -34.30 -17.07
#